data_6c4eed35662da67c7cc2cbddf8378287
#
_entry.id   6c4eed35662da67c7cc2cbddf8378287
#
_cell.length_a   1.000
_cell.length_b   1.000
_cell.length_c   1.000
_cell.angle_alpha   90.00
_cell.angle_beta   90.00
_cell.angle_gamma   90.00
#
_symmetry.space_group_name_H-M   'P 1'
#
loop_
_entity.id
_entity.type
_entity.pdbx_description
1 polymer ?
#
loop_
_entity_poly.entity_id
_entity_poly.type
_entity_poly.pdbx_seq_one_letter_code
_entity_poly.pdbx_strand_id
1 'polypeptide(L)'
;MKLFHLSDLHIGKMLNGYSLRESQKNAFLQILKYAEEEKPDAILICGDIYDKSVPAGEAYTLFDWFLTELSGRCPGTEILIIAGNHDSPERLAYGASFLARHRIHIAALPPADRTEYLKQVTLTDEWGPVHFYLVPFIRPGHVRHLFDTNGYTDAFQKLLARETIRKQERNVVLAHQFFVWNGQNPETCDSETAVLTSGGLDAIDASVLEPFEYAALGHIHGTQKVGQERFCYCGTPYKYSISEEHHQKGITVVELGEKGSEPQIRRLPILCHPDVKRVRGTLEELKLLSDTMEKMPDGSGRADAYVSVVLTDEKEMYDFRERLEELFAHILEIRVDNERTRKRLEEEPEENGAVTPFQAFAS
;
A
#
# COMPACT_ATOMS: atom_id res chain seq x y z
N MET A 1 -23.69 -1.63 -7.36
CA MET A 1 -22.89 -2.24 -6.27
C MET A 1 -21.80 -1.27 -5.85
N LYS A 2 -21.70 -0.95 -4.56
CA LYS A 2 -20.70 -0.02 -4.02
C LYS A 2 -19.56 -0.79 -3.36
N LEU A 3 -18.33 -0.50 -3.76
CA LEU A 3 -17.13 -1.17 -3.25
C LEU A 3 -16.20 -0.15 -2.59
N PHE A 4 -15.58 -0.52 -1.49
CA PHE A 4 -14.40 0.14 -0.95
C PHE A 4 -13.18 -0.65 -1.37
N HIS A 5 -12.18 0.03 -1.93
CA HIS A 5 -10.92 -0.57 -2.32
C HIS A 5 -9.79 0.02 -1.47
N LEU A 6 -9.14 -0.87 -0.73
CA LEU A 6 -8.02 -0.65 0.17
C LEU A 6 -6.89 -1.60 -0.22
N SER A 7 -5.66 -1.26 0.14
CA SER A 7 -4.46 -2.06 -0.14
C SER A 7 -3.31 -1.60 0.76
N ASP A 8 -2.27 -2.41 0.85
CA ASP A 8 -0.97 -2.02 1.39
C ASP A 8 -1.09 -1.40 2.80
N LEU A 9 -1.76 -2.14 3.69
CA LEU A 9 -1.98 -1.70 5.07
C LEU A 9 -0.67 -1.68 5.86
N HIS A 10 0.27 -2.56 5.53
CA HIS A 10 1.59 -2.69 6.16
C HIS A 10 1.55 -2.59 7.68
N ILE A 11 0.62 -3.30 8.31
CA ILE A 11 0.43 -3.24 9.76
C ILE A 11 1.72 -3.67 10.46
N GLY A 12 2.18 -2.83 11.38
CA GLY A 12 3.45 -3.01 12.08
C GLY A 12 4.64 -2.32 11.43
N LYS A 13 4.40 -1.46 10.43
CA LYS A 13 5.42 -0.61 9.79
C LYS A 13 6.12 0.28 10.81
N MET A 14 7.44 0.38 10.65
CA MET A 14 8.28 1.34 11.36
C MET A 14 8.76 2.40 10.36
N LEU A 15 8.73 3.67 10.76
CA LEU A 15 9.26 4.77 9.99
C LEU A 15 10.49 5.34 10.71
N ASN A 16 11.69 5.07 10.21
CA ASN A 16 12.97 5.48 10.80
C ASN A 16 13.06 5.19 12.31
N GLY A 17 12.59 4.00 12.76
CA GLY A 17 12.61 3.59 14.16
C GLY A 17 11.36 3.97 14.97
N TYR A 18 10.47 4.81 14.44
CA TYR A 18 9.20 5.13 15.07
C TYR A 18 8.11 4.12 14.67
N SER A 19 7.35 3.63 15.63
CA SER A 19 6.19 2.77 15.38
C SER A 19 5.04 3.58 14.82
N LEU A 20 4.47 3.14 13.69
CA LEU A 20 3.30 3.77 13.08
C LEU A 20 1.96 3.20 13.59
N ARG A 21 1.97 2.39 14.63
CA ARG A 21 0.78 1.68 15.12
C ARG A 21 -0.41 2.60 15.40
N GLU A 22 -0.17 3.70 16.15
CA GLU A 22 -1.26 4.64 16.49
C GLU A 22 -1.74 5.41 15.26
N SER A 23 -0.83 5.78 14.36
CA SER A 23 -1.17 6.42 13.08
C SER A 23 -2.00 5.49 12.20
N GLN A 24 -1.64 4.20 12.11
CA GLN A 24 -2.40 3.19 11.39
C GLN A 24 -3.78 2.97 12.00
N LYS A 25 -3.86 2.89 13.34
CA LYS A 25 -5.14 2.79 14.05
C LYS A 25 -6.05 3.98 13.77
N ASN A 26 -5.48 5.18 13.73
CA ASN A 26 -6.21 6.41 13.40
C ASN A 26 -6.76 6.37 11.96
N ALA A 27 -5.97 5.90 11.00
CA ALA A 27 -6.44 5.69 9.63
C ALA A 27 -7.59 4.67 9.58
N PHE A 28 -7.48 3.55 10.31
CA PHE A 28 -8.54 2.54 10.38
C PHE A 28 -9.82 3.06 11.02
N LEU A 29 -9.73 3.92 12.05
CA LEU A 29 -10.92 4.57 12.62
C LEU A 29 -11.66 5.44 11.60
N GLN A 30 -10.92 6.14 10.73
CA GLN A 30 -11.53 6.91 9.65
C GLN A 30 -12.19 6.00 8.61
N ILE A 31 -11.52 4.88 8.25
CA ILE A 31 -12.10 3.87 7.33
C ILE A 31 -13.39 3.30 7.91
N LEU A 32 -13.41 2.95 9.20
CA LEU A 32 -14.60 2.43 9.90
C LEU A 32 -15.76 3.43 9.85
N LYS A 33 -15.47 4.71 10.11
CA LYS A 33 -16.46 5.78 10.04
C LYS A 33 -17.07 5.89 8.63
N TYR A 34 -16.22 5.93 7.60
CA TYR A 34 -16.70 5.97 6.22
C TYR A 34 -17.50 4.72 5.84
N ALA A 35 -17.10 3.54 6.32
CA ALA A 35 -17.84 2.30 6.06
C ALA A 35 -19.26 2.33 6.67
N GLU A 36 -19.42 2.87 7.87
CA GLU A 36 -20.73 3.08 8.50
C GLU A 36 -21.61 4.08 7.73
N GLU A 37 -21.02 5.17 7.24
CA GLU A 37 -21.71 6.24 6.50
C GLU A 37 -22.10 5.80 5.09
N GLU A 38 -21.18 5.20 4.37
CA GLU A 38 -21.33 4.84 2.96
C GLU A 38 -21.96 3.47 2.72
N LYS A 39 -21.87 2.56 3.69
CA LYS A 39 -22.45 1.20 3.66
C LYS A 39 -22.08 0.45 2.36
N PRO A 40 -20.79 0.19 2.10
CA PRO A 40 -20.39 -0.53 0.92
C PRO A 40 -20.93 -1.98 0.93
N ASP A 41 -21.24 -2.51 -0.25
CA ASP A 41 -21.62 -3.91 -0.41
C ASP A 41 -20.42 -4.84 -0.17
N ALA A 42 -19.22 -4.40 -0.56
CA ALA A 42 -17.97 -5.11 -0.28
C ALA A 42 -16.81 -4.15 0.02
N ILE A 43 -15.87 -4.64 0.85
CA ILE A 43 -14.56 -4.00 1.11
C ILE A 43 -13.49 -4.94 0.56
N LEU A 44 -12.71 -4.43 -0.39
CA LEU A 44 -11.62 -5.13 -1.06
C LEU A 44 -10.31 -4.71 -0.39
N ILE A 45 -9.52 -5.66 0.11
CA ILE A 45 -8.19 -5.40 0.70
C ILE A 45 -7.16 -6.15 -0.14
N CYS A 46 -6.48 -5.41 -1.01
CA CYS A 46 -5.69 -5.95 -2.10
C CYS A 46 -4.22 -6.17 -1.71
N GLY A 47 -3.96 -6.94 -0.64
CA GLY A 47 -2.64 -7.43 -0.26
C GLY A 47 -1.84 -6.50 0.65
N ASP A 48 -0.68 -6.99 1.08
CA ASP A 48 0.25 -6.39 2.02
C ASP A 48 -0.45 -5.91 3.30
N ILE A 49 -1.11 -6.88 3.93
CA ILE A 49 -1.80 -6.68 5.21
C ILE A 49 -0.78 -6.34 6.30
N TYR A 50 0.32 -7.07 6.33
CA TYR A 50 1.41 -6.89 7.28
C TYR A 50 2.67 -6.37 6.61
N ASP A 51 3.48 -5.59 7.34
CA ASP A 51 4.77 -5.08 6.84
C ASP A 51 5.81 -6.19 6.64
N LYS A 52 5.68 -7.31 7.36
CA LYS A 52 6.62 -8.44 7.33
C LYS A 52 5.90 -9.76 7.36
N SER A 53 6.47 -10.79 6.75
CA SER A 53 5.95 -12.16 6.75
C SER A 53 5.86 -12.78 8.15
N VAL A 54 6.62 -12.27 9.11
CA VAL A 54 6.54 -12.62 10.55
C VAL A 54 6.31 -11.33 11.33
N PRO A 55 5.06 -10.84 11.40
CA PRO A 55 4.72 -9.63 12.12
C PRO A 55 4.78 -9.85 13.64
N ALA A 56 4.97 -8.74 14.38
CA ALA A 56 4.84 -8.76 15.84
C ALA A 56 3.39 -9.04 16.25
N GLY A 57 3.19 -9.60 17.45
CA GLY A 57 1.86 -9.92 17.97
C GLY A 57 0.89 -8.74 17.98
N GLU A 58 1.42 -7.53 18.23
CA GLU A 58 0.63 -6.30 18.18
C GLU A 58 0.03 -5.98 16.80
N ALA A 59 0.69 -6.39 15.72
CA ALA A 59 0.17 -6.21 14.37
C ALA A 59 -1.04 -7.13 14.13
N TYR A 60 -0.99 -8.37 14.60
CA TYR A 60 -2.14 -9.28 14.57
C TYR A 60 -3.31 -8.73 15.37
N THR A 61 -3.05 -8.21 16.58
CA THR A 61 -4.08 -7.61 17.43
C THR A 61 -4.75 -6.40 16.77
N LEU A 62 -3.97 -5.57 16.06
CA LEU A 62 -4.53 -4.40 15.37
C LEU A 62 -5.40 -4.81 14.17
N PHE A 63 -4.99 -5.82 13.41
CA PHE A 63 -5.79 -6.31 12.29
C PHE A 63 -7.06 -7.04 12.75
N ASP A 64 -6.96 -7.88 13.78
CA ASP A 64 -8.10 -8.55 14.42
C ASP A 64 -9.14 -7.53 14.93
N TRP A 65 -8.67 -6.50 15.63
CA TRP A 65 -9.53 -5.39 16.05
C TRP A 65 -10.22 -4.71 14.86
N PHE A 66 -9.47 -4.41 13.79
CA PHE A 66 -10.03 -3.74 12.61
C PHE A 66 -11.12 -4.58 11.92
N LEU A 67 -10.87 -5.89 11.72
CA LEU A 67 -11.86 -6.80 11.15
C LEU A 67 -13.08 -6.96 12.06
N THR A 68 -12.90 -7.04 13.38
CA THR A 68 -13.96 -7.13 14.37
C THR A 68 -14.87 -5.91 14.31
N GLU A 69 -14.28 -4.70 14.31
CA GLU A 69 -15.02 -3.45 14.21
C GLU A 69 -15.77 -3.34 12.86
N LEU A 70 -15.13 -3.68 11.75
CA LEU A 70 -15.79 -3.69 10.43
C LEU A 70 -16.99 -4.62 10.42
N SER A 71 -16.83 -5.86 10.90
CA SER A 71 -17.92 -6.85 10.93
C SER A 71 -19.05 -6.41 11.84
N GLY A 72 -18.73 -5.77 12.98
CA GLY A 72 -19.72 -5.29 13.93
C GLY A 72 -20.51 -4.08 13.44
N ARG A 73 -19.84 -3.12 12.81
CA ARG A 73 -20.44 -1.87 12.31
C ARG A 73 -21.14 -2.04 10.96
N CYS A 74 -20.63 -2.95 10.11
CA CYS A 74 -21.13 -3.19 8.77
C CYS A 74 -21.48 -4.67 8.55
N PRO A 75 -22.47 -5.23 9.28
CA PRO A 75 -22.75 -6.68 9.28
C PRO A 75 -23.24 -7.23 7.93
N GLY A 76 -23.65 -6.34 6.99
CA GLY A 76 -24.08 -6.71 5.65
C GLY A 76 -22.97 -6.70 4.60
N THR A 77 -21.80 -6.16 4.92
CA THR A 77 -20.69 -5.96 3.99
C THR A 77 -19.84 -7.22 3.88
N GLU A 78 -19.48 -7.63 2.66
CA GLU A 78 -18.50 -8.70 2.42
C GLU A 78 -17.07 -8.11 2.45
N ILE A 79 -16.15 -8.79 3.10
CA ILE A 79 -14.74 -8.39 3.17
C ILE A 79 -13.92 -9.38 2.36
N LEU A 80 -13.27 -8.90 1.31
CA LEU A 80 -12.50 -9.71 0.37
C LEU A 80 -11.01 -9.35 0.50
N ILE A 81 -10.18 -10.32 0.87
CA ILE A 81 -8.77 -10.10 1.21
C ILE A 81 -7.90 -11.02 0.36
N ILE A 82 -6.86 -10.48 -0.24
CA ILE A 82 -5.79 -11.26 -0.87
C ILE A 82 -4.47 -11.05 -0.15
N ALA A 83 -3.52 -11.98 -0.27
CA ALA A 83 -2.16 -11.80 0.20
C ALA A 83 -1.36 -10.95 -0.77
N GLY A 84 -0.49 -10.07 -0.24
CA GLY A 84 0.55 -9.36 -0.98
C GLY A 84 1.91 -10.06 -0.88
N ASN A 85 2.97 -9.36 -1.32
CA ASN A 85 4.32 -9.92 -1.33
C ASN A 85 5.02 -9.86 0.04
N HIS A 86 4.57 -9.01 0.95
CA HIS A 86 5.06 -8.93 2.33
C HIS A 86 4.40 -9.96 3.26
N ASP A 87 3.19 -10.40 2.92
CA ASP A 87 2.45 -11.35 3.74
C ASP A 87 3.07 -12.75 3.73
N SER A 88 2.89 -13.51 4.83
CA SER A 88 3.03 -14.96 4.82
C SER A 88 1.70 -15.57 4.40
N PRO A 89 1.61 -16.20 3.21
CA PRO A 89 0.36 -16.75 2.72
C PRO A 89 -0.28 -17.76 3.69
N GLU A 90 0.54 -18.62 4.28
CA GLU A 90 0.06 -19.66 5.20
C GLU A 90 -0.48 -19.08 6.50
N ARG A 91 0.17 -18.02 7.02
CA ARG A 91 -0.28 -17.34 8.24
C ARG A 91 -1.56 -16.55 7.99
N LEU A 92 -1.66 -15.87 6.84
CA LEU A 92 -2.86 -15.13 6.46
C LEU A 92 -4.03 -16.08 6.16
N ALA A 93 -3.77 -17.27 5.62
CA ALA A 93 -4.78 -18.29 5.38
C ALA A 93 -5.32 -18.94 6.67
N TYR A 94 -4.65 -18.74 7.81
CA TYR A 94 -5.10 -19.34 9.08
C TYR A 94 -6.51 -18.85 9.42
N GLY A 95 -7.41 -19.80 9.65
CA GLY A 95 -8.81 -19.49 9.97
C GLY A 95 -9.68 -19.03 8.80
N ALA A 96 -9.15 -18.92 7.56
CA ALA A 96 -9.89 -18.41 6.40
C ALA A 96 -11.23 -19.12 6.13
N SER A 97 -11.29 -20.43 6.34
CA SER A 97 -12.55 -21.21 6.18
C SER A 97 -13.59 -20.90 7.26
N PHE A 98 -13.15 -20.57 8.47
CA PHE A 98 -14.02 -20.12 9.54
C PHE A 98 -14.52 -18.68 9.25
N LEU A 99 -13.61 -17.78 8.90
CA LEU A 99 -13.90 -16.39 8.60
C LEU A 99 -14.87 -16.22 7.41
N ALA A 100 -14.80 -17.12 6.42
CA ALA A 100 -15.69 -17.11 5.27
C ALA A 100 -17.19 -17.27 5.68
N ARG A 101 -17.48 -17.95 6.80
CA ARG A 101 -18.84 -18.04 7.35
C ARG A 101 -19.33 -16.73 7.96
N HIS A 102 -18.41 -15.80 8.19
CA HIS A 102 -18.64 -14.47 8.75
C HIS A 102 -18.40 -13.35 7.74
N ARG A 103 -18.59 -13.65 6.43
CA ARG A 103 -18.44 -12.70 5.32
C ARG A 103 -17.01 -12.14 5.12
N ILE A 104 -15.99 -12.84 5.63
CA ILE A 104 -14.58 -12.46 5.46
C ILE A 104 -13.90 -13.54 4.60
N HIS A 105 -13.60 -13.22 3.37
CA HIS A 105 -13.06 -14.13 2.38
C HIS A 105 -11.57 -13.84 2.14
N ILE A 106 -10.71 -14.76 2.54
CA ILE A 106 -9.25 -14.63 2.37
C ILE A 106 -8.79 -15.58 1.27
N ALA A 107 -8.08 -15.05 0.28
CA ALA A 107 -7.33 -15.81 -0.72
C ALA A 107 -5.84 -15.46 -0.59
N ALA A 108 -5.11 -16.29 0.14
CA ALA A 108 -3.69 -16.03 0.41
C ALA A 108 -2.76 -16.87 -0.48
N LEU A 109 -3.22 -18.02 -0.95
CA LEU A 109 -2.44 -18.97 -1.75
C LEU A 109 -3.04 -19.11 -3.15
N PRO A 110 -2.22 -19.28 -4.20
CA PRO A 110 -2.70 -19.73 -5.50
C PRO A 110 -3.25 -21.16 -5.41
N PRO A 111 -3.99 -21.65 -6.43
CA PRO A 111 -4.47 -23.03 -6.46
C PRO A 111 -3.35 -24.06 -6.22
N ALA A 112 -3.59 -25.03 -5.33
CA ALA A 112 -2.58 -26.00 -4.93
C ALA A 112 -2.34 -27.09 -5.99
N ASP A 113 -3.34 -27.34 -6.85
CA ASP A 113 -3.23 -28.32 -7.94
C ASP A 113 -4.12 -27.94 -9.14
N ARG A 114 -4.14 -28.82 -10.16
CA ARG A 114 -4.91 -28.58 -11.39
C ARG A 114 -6.43 -28.71 -11.22
N THR A 115 -6.91 -29.22 -10.11
CA THR A 115 -8.35 -29.37 -9.81
C THR A 115 -8.90 -28.16 -9.07
N GLU A 116 -8.04 -27.38 -8.41
CA GLU A 116 -8.39 -26.16 -7.73
C GLU A 116 -8.37 -24.96 -8.70
N TYR A 117 -9.19 -23.98 -8.38
CA TYR A 117 -9.34 -22.70 -9.09
C TYR A 117 -9.08 -21.53 -8.14
N LEU A 118 -8.97 -20.33 -8.69
CA LEU A 118 -8.92 -19.12 -7.89
C LEU A 118 -10.16 -19.03 -6.99
N LYS A 119 -9.97 -18.50 -5.80
CA LYS A 119 -11.12 -18.20 -4.94
C LYS A 119 -11.99 -17.15 -5.61
N GLN A 120 -13.27 -17.46 -5.76
CA GLN A 120 -14.28 -16.57 -6.29
C GLN A 120 -15.34 -16.29 -5.25
N VAL A 121 -15.85 -15.07 -5.24
CA VAL A 121 -17.01 -14.63 -4.47
C VAL A 121 -17.99 -14.00 -5.44
N THR A 122 -19.28 -14.35 -5.33
CA THR A 122 -20.32 -13.73 -6.16
C THR A 122 -21.30 -13.01 -5.28
N LEU A 123 -21.49 -11.72 -5.53
CA LEU A 123 -22.52 -10.89 -4.90
C LEU A 123 -23.56 -10.52 -5.95
N THR A 124 -24.74 -10.18 -5.53
CA THR A 124 -25.84 -9.81 -6.44
C THR A 124 -26.49 -8.53 -5.96
N ASP A 125 -26.73 -7.61 -6.88
CA ASP A 125 -27.50 -6.40 -6.67
C ASP A 125 -28.65 -6.28 -7.69
N GLU A 126 -29.26 -5.12 -7.81
CA GLU A 126 -30.36 -4.84 -8.77
C GLU A 126 -29.96 -5.04 -10.23
N TRP A 127 -28.66 -4.94 -10.56
CA TRP A 127 -28.11 -5.13 -11.90
C TRP A 127 -27.64 -6.57 -12.18
N GLY A 128 -27.89 -7.50 -11.27
CA GLY A 128 -27.50 -8.91 -11.37
C GLY A 128 -26.18 -9.24 -10.65
N PRO A 129 -25.55 -10.37 -11.00
CA PRO A 129 -24.34 -10.84 -10.31
C PRO A 129 -23.09 -10.03 -10.64
N VAL A 130 -22.21 -9.95 -9.64
CA VAL A 130 -20.82 -9.47 -9.76
C VAL A 130 -19.92 -10.57 -9.24
N HIS A 131 -18.98 -11.03 -10.07
CA HIS A 131 -18.04 -12.08 -9.76
C HIS A 131 -16.68 -11.48 -9.40
N PHE A 132 -16.22 -11.73 -8.19
CA PHE A 132 -14.92 -11.30 -7.70
C PHE A 132 -13.92 -12.45 -7.82
N TYR A 133 -12.83 -12.22 -8.53
CA TYR A 133 -11.71 -13.15 -8.69
C TYR A 133 -10.55 -12.69 -7.80
N LEU A 134 -10.22 -13.47 -6.80
CA LEU A 134 -9.22 -13.14 -5.79
C LEU A 134 -7.88 -13.74 -6.19
N VAL A 135 -6.98 -12.92 -6.73
CA VAL A 135 -5.65 -13.34 -7.17
C VAL A 135 -4.61 -12.86 -6.17
N PRO A 136 -4.10 -13.71 -5.25
CA PRO A 136 -3.04 -13.35 -4.33
C PRO A 136 -1.74 -13.04 -5.10
N PHE A 137 -0.77 -12.44 -4.41
CA PHE A 137 0.55 -12.23 -5.00
C PHE A 137 1.16 -13.55 -5.48
N ILE A 138 1.58 -13.59 -6.75
CA ILE A 138 2.25 -14.73 -7.34
C ILE A 138 3.58 -14.35 -7.97
N ARG A 139 4.52 -15.29 -7.90
CA ARG A 139 5.71 -15.36 -8.75
C ARG A 139 5.55 -16.52 -9.72
N PRO A 140 6.20 -16.50 -10.88
CA PRO A 140 6.13 -17.64 -11.83
C PRO A 140 6.42 -19.00 -11.17
N GLY A 141 7.33 -19.01 -10.19
CA GLY A 141 7.66 -20.21 -9.41
C GLY A 141 6.50 -20.78 -8.59
N HIS A 142 5.56 -19.94 -8.14
CA HIS A 142 4.43 -20.36 -7.30
C HIS A 142 3.38 -21.18 -8.07
N VAL A 143 3.35 -21.08 -9.39
CA VAL A 143 2.37 -21.73 -10.25
C VAL A 143 2.97 -22.79 -11.21
N ARG A 144 4.28 -23.09 -11.10
CA ARG A 144 4.96 -24.09 -11.94
C ARG A 144 4.37 -25.49 -11.87
N HIS A 145 3.77 -25.86 -10.75
CA HIS A 145 3.10 -27.14 -10.57
C HIS A 145 1.79 -27.23 -11.36
N LEU A 146 1.20 -26.09 -11.77
CA LEU A 146 -0.01 -26.04 -12.58
C LEU A 146 0.31 -26.05 -14.08
N PHE A 147 1.31 -25.27 -14.49
CA PHE A 147 1.72 -25.09 -15.89
C PHE A 147 3.13 -24.47 -15.99
N ASP A 148 3.79 -24.68 -17.12
CA ASP A 148 5.04 -23.98 -17.43
C ASP A 148 4.78 -22.49 -17.66
N THR A 149 5.70 -21.64 -17.20
CA THR A 149 5.58 -20.19 -17.28
C THR A 149 6.81 -19.54 -17.90
N ASN A 150 6.58 -18.53 -18.72
CA ASN A 150 7.61 -17.67 -19.29
C ASN A 150 7.43 -16.24 -18.77
N GLY A 151 7.82 -16.02 -17.50
CA GLY A 151 7.71 -14.72 -16.83
C GLY A 151 6.36 -14.46 -16.16
N TYR A 152 6.20 -13.26 -15.61
CA TYR A 152 5.07 -12.88 -14.77
C TYR A 152 3.77 -12.71 -15.56
N THR A 153 3.81 -12.03 -16.71
CA THR A 153 2.62 -11.85 -17.57
C THR A 153 2.04 -13.20 -18.00
N ASP A 154 2.88 -14.11 -18.48
CA ASP A 154 2.45 -15.44 -18.91
C ASP A 154 1.86 -16.26 -17.74
N ALA A 155 2.50 -16.19 -16.56
CA ALA A 155 2.01 -16.86 -15.35
C ALA A 155 0.62 -16.35 -14.94
N PHE A 156 0.44 -15.04 -14.90
CA PHE A 156 -0.82 -14.41 -14.53
C PHE A 156 -1.92 -14.69 -15.56
N GLN A 157 -1.59 -14.56 -16.84
CA GLN A 157 -2.51 -14.85 -17.94
C GLN A 157 -2.99 -16.31 -17.93
N LYS A 158 -2.07 -17.27 -17.76
CA LYS A 158 -2.41 -18.70 -17.69
C LYS A 158 -3.25 -19.03 -16.46
N LEU A 159 -2.98 -18.36 -15.33
CA LEU A 159 -3.79 -18.51 -14.12
C LEU A 159 -5.23 -18.06 -14.36
N LEU A 160 -5.42 -16.87 -14.95
CA LEU A 160 -6.74 -16.37 -15.31
C LEU A 160 -7.43 -17.21 -16.40
N ALA A 161 -6.68 -17.74 -17.36
CA ALA A 161 -7.24 -18.57 -18.44
C ALA A 161 -7.85 -19.91 -17.95
N ARG A 162 -7.54 -20.32 -16.72
CA ARG A 162 -8.19 -21.48 -16.08
C ARG A 162 -9.58 -21.14 -15.56
N GLU A 163 -9.87 -19.87 -15.35
CA GLU A 163 -11.12 -19.41 -14.77
C GLU A 163 -12.20 -19.24 -15.85
N THR A 164 -13.45 -19.48 -15.48
CA THR A 164 -14.61 -19.17 -16.33
C THR A 164 -15.03 -17.73 -16.08
N ILE A 165 -14.43 -16.78 -16.83
CA ILE A 165 -14.85 -15.38 -16.78
C ILE A 165 -16.16 -15.24 -17.56
N ARG A 166 -17.23 -14.83 -16.88
CA ARG A 166 -18.58 -14.73 -17.43
C ARG A 166 -18.77 -13.42 -18.20
N LYS A 167 -18.53 -13.43 -19.50
CA LYS A 167 -18.51 -12.23 -20.37
C LYS A 167 -19.82 -11.40 -20.35
N GLN A 168 -20.95 -12.02 -20.03
CA GLN A 168 -22.26 -11.36 -19.98
C GLN A 168 -22.61 -10.81 -18.58
N GLU A 169 -21.76 -11.06 -17.60
CA GLU A 169 -21.95 -10.65 -16.21
C GLU A 169 -20.78 -9.77 -15.79
N ARG A 170 -20.95 -9.04 -14.69
CA ARG A 170 -19.92 -8.13 -14.18
C ARG A 170 -18.81 -8.92 -13.48
N ASN A 171 -17.58 -8.60 -13.78
CA ASN A 171 -16.40 -9.27 -13.25
C ASN A 171 -15.45 -8.26 -12.64
N VAL A 172 -14.95 -8.52 -11.45
CA VAL A 172 -13.96 -7.72 -10.72
C VAL A 172 -12.78 -8.61 -10.37
N VAL A 173 -11.58 -8.15 -10.59
CA VAL A 173 -10.37 -8.84 -10.14
C VAL A 173 -9.70 -8.06 -9.02
N LEU A 174 -9.27 -8.78 -7.97
CA LEU A 174 -8.35 -8.29 -6.96
C LEU A 174 -6.98 -8.86 -7.28
N ALA A 175 -5.96 -8.02 -7.36
CA ALA A 175 -4.59 -8.47 -7.62
C ALA A 175 -3.58 -7.59 -6.87
N HIS A 176 -2.45 -8.20 -6.50
CA HIS A 176 -1.34 -7.51 -5.85
C HIS A 176 -0.07 -7.77 -6.65
N GLN A 177 0.17 -6.95 -7.69
CA GLN A 177 1.25 -7.15 -8.65
C GLN A 177 1.68 -5.81 -9.27
N PHE A 178 2.87 -5.79 -9.88
CA PHE A 178 3.37 -4.64 -10.61
C PHE A 178 2.87 -4.68 -12.07
N PHE A 179 1.82 -3.91 -12.36
CA PHE A 179 1.24 -3.83 -13.70
C PHE A 179 1.80 -2.66 -14.49
N VAL A 180 2.05 -2.88 -15.78
CA VAL A 180 2.51 -1.86 -16.74
C VAL A 180 1.52 -1.77 -17.90
N TRP A 181 1.38 -0.57 -18.47
CA TRP A 181 0.51 -0.35 -19.63
C TRP A 181 1.32 0.22 -20.79
N ASN A 182 1.36 -0.48 -21.92
CA ASN A 182 2.13 -0.08 -23.11
C ASN A 182 3.60 0.26 -22.78
N GLY A 183 4.22 -0.50 -21.87
CA GLY A 183 5.60 -0.29 -21.44
C GLY A 183 5.81 0.90 -20.49
N GLN A 184 4.74 1.56 -20.05
CA GLN A 184 4.81 2.63 -19.06
C GLN A 184 4.68 2.04 -17.66
N ASN A 185 5.68 2.29 -16.81
CA ASN A 185 5.65 1.91 -15.41
C ASN A 185 4.77 2.86 -14.60
N PRO A 186 4.11 2.37 -13.54
CA PRO A 186 3.51 3.24 -12.53
C PRO A 186 4.58 4.06 -11.81
N GLU A 187 4.17 5.20 -11.24
CA GLU A 187 5.02 5.98 -10.34
C GLU A 187 5.20 5.21 -9.02
N THR A 188 6.42 5.19 -8.51
CA THR A 188 6.79 4.48 -7.27
C THR A 188 7.36 5.43 -6.23
N CYS A 189 7.37 5.00 -4.96
CA CYS A 189 7.97 5.73 -3.85
C CYS A 189 8.94 4.84 -3.04
N ASP A 190 9.74 5.47 -2.17
CA ASP A 190 10.83 4.79 -1.45
C ASP A 190 10.36 3.70 -0.46
N SER A 191 9.10 3.72 -0.07
CA SER A 191 8.53 2.73 0.84
C SER A 191 8.15 1.42 0.17
N GLU A 192 8.05 1.40 -1.15
CA GLU A 192 7.84 0.19 -1.93
C GLU A 192 9.14 -0.61 -1.97
N THR A 193 9.06 -1.88 -1.64
CA THR A 193 10.21 -2.77 -1.79
C THR A 193 10.57 -2.79 -3.26
N ALA A 194 11.77 -2.31 -3.61
CA ALA A 194 12.19 -2.14 -4.98
C ALA A 194 12.04 -3.45 -5.79
N VAL A 195 10.92 -3.58 -6.45
CA VAL A 195 10.64 -4.62 -7.46
C VAL A 195 11.32 -4.26 -8.78
N LEU A 196 12.12 -3.21 -8.76
CA LEU A 196 13.06 -2.88 -9.83
C LEU A 196 14.28 -3.81 -9.74
N THR A 197 14.05 -5.11 -9.70
CA THR A 197 15.09 -6.06 -10.10
C THR A 197 15.48 -5.69 -11.53
N SER A 198 16.77 -5.55 -11.74
CA SER A 198 17.41 -5.16 -13.01
C SER A 198 16.65 -5.69 -14.23
N GLY A 199 15.96 -4.80 -14.97
CA GLY A 199 15.36 -5.13 -16.24
C GLY A 199 13.83 -5.29 -16.29
N GLY A 200 13.04 -4.94 -15.26
CA GLY A 200 11.57 -4.99 -15.34
C GLY A 200 10.98 -6.40 -15.48
N LEU A 201 11.69 -7.42 -15.01
CA LEU A 201 11.31 -8.83 -15.17
C LEU A 201 10.01 -9.20 -14.44
N ASP A 202 9.60 -8.41 -13.43
CA ASP A 202 8.43 -8.69 -12.59
C ASP A 202 7.16 -7.97 -13.07
N ALA A 203 7.25 -7.21 -14.16
CA ALA A 203 6.12 -6.46 -14.71
C ALA A 203 5.13 -7.39 -15.42
N ILE A 204 3.84 -7.12 -15.18
CA ILE A 204 2.72 -7.77 -15.86
C ILE A 204 2.07 -6.77 -16.82
N ASP A 205 1.89 -7.15 -18.07
CA ASP A 205 1.13 -6.34 -19.02
C ASP A 205 -0.34 -6.26 -18.58
N ALA A 206 -0.81 -5.03 -18.34
CA ALA A 206 -2.16 -4.79 -17.82
C ALA A 206 -3.28 -5.13 -18.82
N SER A 207 -2.98 -5.45 -20.09
CA SER A 207 -3.97 -5.96 -21.03
C SER A 207 -4.65 -7.25 -20.56
N VAL A 208 -4.00 -8.02 -19.67
CA VAL A 208 -4.60 -9.21 -19.03
C VAL A 208 -5.82 -8.87 -18.16
N LEU A 209 -6.01 -7.59 -17.80
CA LEU A 209 -7.11 -7.10 -16.98
C LEU A 209 -8.34 -6.68 -17.81
N GLU A 210 -8.23 -6.62 -19.14
CA GLU A 210 -9.33 -6.15 -20.02
C GLU A 210 -10.67 -6.89 -19.82
N PRO A 211 -10.72 -8.19 -19.48
CA PRO A 211 -11.98 -8.88 -19.26
C PRO A 211 -12.80 -8.40 -18.05
N PHE A 212 -12.23 -7.53 -17.20
CA PHE A 212 -12.85 -7.09 -15.95
C PHE A 212 -13.41 -5.67 -16.03
N GLU A 213 -14.60 -5.44 -15.44
CA GLU A 213 -15.19 -4.11 -15.27
C GLU A 213 -14.38 -3.24 -14.32
N TYR A 214 -13.72 -3.88 -13.33
CA TYR A 214 -12.83 -3.19 -12.41
C TYR A 214 -11.68 -4.11 -12.00
N ALA A 215 -10.47 -3.58 -11.98
CA ALA A 215 -9.32 -4.24 -11.39
C ALA A 215 -8.88 -3.46 -10.15
N ALA A 216 -9.07 -4.08 -8.99
CA ALA A 216 -8.64 -3.57 -7.69
C ALA A 216 -7.20 -4.02 -7.47
N LEU A 217 -6.24 -3.08 -7.60
CA LEU A 217 -4.82 -3.36 -7.59
C LEU A 217 -4.16 -2.85 -6.29
N GLY A 218 -3.30 -3.67 -5.69
CA GLY A 218 -2.37 -3.32 -4.64
C GLY A 218 -0.92 -3.42 -5.10
N HIS A 219 0.04 -3.11 -4.23
CA HIS A 219 1.48 -3.11 -4.42
C HIS A 219 2.10 -1.73 -4.62
N ILE A 220 1.38 -0.78 -5.19
CA ILE A 220 1.84 0.59 -5.41
C ILE A 220 1.20 1.52 -4.38
N HIS A 221 2.04 2.28 -3.67
CA HIS A 221 1.62 3.11 -2.53
C HIS A 221 0.98 4.44 -2.93
N GLY A 222 1.24 4.89 -4.16
CA GLY A 222 0.57 6.04 -4.77
C GLY A 222 -0.72 5.64 -5.47
N THR A 223 -1.81 6.39 -5.24
CA THR A 223 -3.05 6.16 -6.00
C THR A 223 -2.88 6.57 -7.44
N GLN A 224 -3.10 5.64 -8.34
CA GLN A 224 -2.98 5.90 -9.77
C GLN A 224 -3.70 4.84 -10.62
N LYS A 225 -4.02 5.19 -11.86
CA LYS A 225 -4.55 4.26 -12.86
C LYS A 225 -3.42 3.60 -13.66
N VAL A 226 -3.70 2.43 -14.20
CA VAL A 226 -2.83 1.71 -15.13
C VAL A 226 -3.49 1.68 -16.50
N GLY A 227 -3.18 2.65 -17.35
CA GLY A 227 -3.78 2.80 -18.67
C GLY A 227 -5.24 3.26 -18.66
N GLN A 228 -6.14 2.50 -18.07
CA GLN A 228 -7.58 2.78 -17.99
C GLN A 228 -7.99 3.15 -16.57
N GLU A 229 -9.02 4.03 -16.43
CA GLU A 229 -9.52 4.47 -15.11
C GLU A 229 -9.97 3.29 -14.22
N ARG A 230 -10.51 2.25 -14.81
CA ARG A 230 -11.01 1.04 -14.14
C ARG A 230 -9.93 0.07 -13.68
N PHE A 231 -8.66 0.29 -14.01
CA PHE A 231 -7.50 -0.46 -13.49
C PHE A 231 -6.75 0.44 -12.53
N CYS A 232 -7.02 0.30 -11.24
CA CYS A 232 -6.64 1.30 -10.26
C CYS A 232 -5.80 0.69 -9.11
N TYR A 233 -4.67 1.33 -8.82
CA TYR A 233 -4.00 1.22 -7.54
C TYR A 233 -4.64 2.19 -6.55
N CYS A 234 -5.14 1.72 -5.43
CA CYS A 234 -5.76 2.59 -4.43
C CYS A 234 -4.74 3.32 -3.55
N GLY A 235 -3.52 2.81 -3.49
CA GLY A 235 -2.47 3.30 -2.60
C GLY A 235 -2.66 2.88 -1.14
N THR A 236 -1.75 3.31 -0.29
CA THR A 236 -1.73 3.01 1.15
C THR A 236 -2.68 3.91 1.93
N PRO A 237 -3.19 3.46 3.10
CA PRO A 237 -4.04 4.29 3.97
C PRO A 237 -3.26 5.31 4.79
N TYR A 238 -1.94 5.21 4.85
CA TYR A 238 -1.04 6.11 5.57
C TYR A 238 0.26 6.33 4.77
N LYS A 239 1.04 7.35 5.11
CA LYS A 239 2.35 7.62 4.49
C LYS A 239 3.44 6.80 5.16
N TYR A 240 4.18 6.01 4.39
CA TYR A 240 5.19 5.08 4.89
C TYR A 240 6.63 5.48 4.55
N SER A 241 6.81 6.58 3.82
CA SER A 241 8.10 7.20 3.54
C SER A 241 7.97 8.70 3.36
N ILE A 242 9.11 9.41 3.40
CA ILE A 242 9.14 10.86 3.14
C ILE A 242 8.84 11.18 1.68
N SER A 243 9.09 10.26 0.75
CA SER A 243 8.73 10.46 -0.67
C SER A 243 7.23 10.53 -0.90
N GLU A 244 6.42 10.09 0.07
CA GLU A 244 4.98 10.17 0.05
C GLU A 244 4.42 11.48 0.66
N GLU A 245 5.27 12.45 1.01
CA GLU A 245 4.84 13.68 1.70
C GLU A 245 3.69 14.42 0.99
N HIS A 246 3.64 14.36 -0.35
CA HIS A 246 2.61 14.99 -1.16
C HIS A 246 1.42 14.07 -1.51
N HIS A 247 1.46 12.78 -1.12
CA HIS A 247 0.36 11.88 -1.39
C HIS A 247 -0.87 12.23 -0.55
N GLN A 248 -2.02 12.27 -1.20
CA GLN A 248 -3.31 12.32 -0.54
C GLN A 248 -3.81 10.90 -0.32
N LYS A 249 -3.73 10.41 0.92
CA LYS A 249 -4.19 9.07 1.29
C LYS A 249 -5.72 9.01 1.34
N GLY A 250 -6.29 7.83 1.09
CA GLY A 250 -7.75 7.71 1.08
C GLY A 250 -8.23 6.34 0.64
N ILE A 251 -9.53 6.15 0.75
CA ILE A 251 -10.26 4.99 0.25
C ILE A 251 -10.68 5.26 -1.20
N THR A 252 -10.47 4.31 -2.09
CA THR A 252 -11.09 4.36 -3.41
C THR A 252 -12.48 3.74 -3.34
N VAL A 253 -13.50 4.54 -3.62
CA VAL A 253 -14.89 4.10 -3.68
C VAL A 253 -15.26 3.87 -5.13
N VAL A 254 -15.79 2.69 -5.43
CA VAL A 254 -16.17 2.27 -6.77
C VAL A 254 -17.65 1.92 -6.78
N GLU A 255 -18.40 2.52 -7.69
CA GLU A 255 -19.81 2.19 -7.90
C GLU A 255 -19.97 1.53 -9.27
N LEU A 256 -20.30 0.23 -9.23
CA LEU A 256 -20.56 -0.57 -10.42
C LEU A 256 -22.05 -0.50 -10.75
N GLY A 257 -22.38 0.01 -11.94
CA GLY A 257 -23.72 -0.01 -12.51
C GLY A 257 -24.03 -1.32 -13.26
N GLU A 258 -24.83 -1.22 -14.30
CA GLU A 258 -25.14 -2.35 -15.18
C GLU A 258 -23.92 -2.85 -15.97
N LYS A 259 -23.99 -4.07 -16.49
CA LYS A 259 -22.93 -4.64 -17.33
C LYS A 259 -22.63 -3.74 -18.54
N GLY A 260 -21.35 -3.41 -18.72
CA GLY A 260 -20.85 -2.57 -19.81
C GLY A 260 -20.86 -1.07 -19.52
N SER A 261 -21.41 -0.63 -18.37
CA SER A 261 -21.23 0.75 -17.92
C SER A 261 -19.84 0.96 -17.30
N GLU A 262 -19.29 2.15 -17.49
CA GLU A 262 -18.03 2.52 -16.81
C GLU A 262 -18.27 2.68 -15.30
N PRO A 263 -17.38 2.14 -14.45
CA PRO A 263 -17.48 2.31 -13.00
C PRO A 263 -17.30 3.79 -12.63
N GLN A 264 -18.11 4.26 -11.67
CA GLN A 264 -17.88 5.57 -11.05
C GLN A 264 -16.86 5.42 -9.93
N ILE A 265 -15.76 6.17 -10.04
CA ILE A 265 -14.64 6.08 -9.10
C ILE A 265 -14.46 7.44 -8.42
N ARG A 266 -14.48 7.44 -7.09
CA ARG A 266 -14.21 8.63 -6.26
C ARG A 266 -13.34 8.27 -5.07
N ARG A 267 -12.82 9.27 -4.38
CA ARG A 267 -11.97 9.05 -3.21
C ARG A 267 -12.57 9.68 -1.96
N LEU A 268 -12.45 8.98 -0.85
CA LEU A 268 -12.68 9.50 0.50
C LEU A 268 -11.32 9.73 1.15
N PRO A 269 -10.98 10.96 1.54
CA PRO A 269 -9.65 11.27 2.06
C PRO A 269 -9.45 10.67 3.46
N ILE A 270 -8.24 10.14 3.70
CA ILE A 270 -7.78 9.78 5.05
C ILE A 270 -6.76 10.81 5.48
N LEU A 271 -7.03 11.48 6.59
CA LEU A 271 -6.10 12.44 7.17
C LEU A 271 -5.00 11.69 7.92
N CYS A 272 -3.77 11.84 7.44
CA CYS A 272 -2.60 11.30 8.12
C CYS A 272 -2.28 12.14 9.36
N HIS A 273 -2.37 11.53 10.53
CA HIS A 273 -2.01 12.17 11.79
C HIS A 273 -1.27 11.18 12.70
N PRO A 274 -0.06 11.54 13.18
CA PRO A 274 0.80 12.67 12.73
C PRO A 274 1.12 12.61 11.22
N ASP A 275 1.29 13.76 10.56
CA ASP A 275 1.61 13.79 9.12
C ASP A 275 3.12 13.59 8.87
N VAL A 276 3.48 13.11 7.67
CA VAL A 276 4.87 12.93 7.23
C VAL A 276 5.23 14.08 6.29
N LYS A 277 6.24 14.87 6.65
CA LYS A 277 6.59 16.11 5.93
C LYS A 277 8.10 16.31 5.83
N ARG A 278 8.54 16.93 4.75
CA ARG A 278 9.85 17.55 4.67
C ARG A 278 9.75 19.00 5.10
N VAL A 279 10.66 19.43 5.97
CA VAL A 279 10.77 20.81 6.42
C VAL A 279 12.15 21.34 6.08
N ARG A 280 12.23 22.55 5.53
CA ARG A 280 13.46 23.17 5.08
C ARG A 280 13.54 24.62 5.57
N GLY A 281 14.68 25.01 6.10
CA GLY A 281 14.92 26.37 6.53
C GLY A 281 16.07 26.48 7.55
N THR A 282 16.33 27.70 7.99
CA THR A 282 17.16 27.97 9.16
C THR A 282 16.44 27.51 10.44
N LEU A 283 17.18 27.35 11.54
CA LEU A 283 16.60 26.96 12.81
C LEU A 283 15.49 27.93 13.28
N GLU A 284 15.63 29.25 13.00
CA GLU A 284 14.61 30.24 13.34
C GLU A 284 13.35 30.07 12.47
N GLU A 285 13.50 29.82 11.17
CA GLU A 285 12.38 29.55 10.26
C GLU A 285 11.67 28.25 10.63
N LEU A 286 12.43 27.20 10.98
CA LEU A 286 11.87 25.91 11.42
C LEU A 286 11.12 26.04 12.73
N LYS A 287 11.55 26.91 13.65
CA LYS A 287 10.82 27.24 14.88
C LYS A 287 9.46 27.88 14.55
N LEU A 288 9.46 28.92 13.72
CA LEU A 288 8.22 29.56 13.29
C LEU A 288 7.28 28.57 12.58
N LEU A 289 7.83 27.68 11.73
CA LEU A 289 7.06 26.65 11.06
C LEU A 289 6.45 25.67 12.07
N SER A 290 7.24 25.19 13.05
CA SER A 290 6.75 24.29 14.08
C SER A 290 5.60 24.88 14.90
N ASP A 291 5.59 26.20 15.10
CA ASP A 291 4.52 26.89 15.83
C ASP A 291 3.18 26.90 15.07
N THR A 292 3.20 26.70 13.77
CA THR A 292 1.99 26.57 12.94
C THR A 292 1.44 25.15 12.87
N MET A 293 2.21 24.16 13.33
CA MET A 293 1.83 22.73 13.30
C MET A 293 1.02 22.35 14.54
N GLU A 294 0.22 21.30 14.39
CA GLU A 294 -0.45 20.66 15.53
C GLU A 294 0.58 20.22 16.56
N LYS A 295 0.25 20.37 17.83
CA LYS A 295 1.19 20.10 18.92
C LYS A 295 0.89 18.76 19.58
N MET A 296 1.95 18.13 20.10
CA MET A 296 1.84 16.92 20.89
C MET A 296 0.85 17.10 22.05
N PRO A 297 -0.01 16.11 22.30
CA PRO A 297 -0.98 16.17 23.40
C PRO A 297 -0.34 16.06 24.79
N ASP A 298 0.96 15.75 24.87
CA ASP A 298 1.74 15.59 26.10
C ASP A 298 2.08 16.93 26.80
N GLY A 299 1.72 18.07 26.18
CA GLY A 299 1.99 19.42 26.69
C GLY A 299 3.44 19.88 26.50
N SER A 300 4.28 19.13 25.77
CA SER A 300 5.68 19.50 25.49
C SER A 300 5.81 20.72 24.59
N GLY A 301 4.76 21.08 23.83
CA GLY A 301 4.77 22.15 22.84
C GLY A 301 5.49 21.79 21.53
N ARG A 302 5.98 20.56 21.38
CA ARG A 302 6.59 20.08 20.14
C ARG A 302 5.55 19.84 19.07
N ALA A 303 5.94 20.04 17.81
CA ALA A 303 5.07 19.72 16.67
C ALA A 303 4.90 18.21 16.52
N ASP A 304 3.64 17.77 16.37
CA ASP A 304 3.25 16.37 16.19
C ASP A 304 3.28 16.01 14.70
N ALA A 305 4.48 15.80 14.19
CA ALA A 305 4.71 15.39 12.79
C ALA A 305 5.98 14.54 12.69
N TYR A 306 6.01 13.63 11.72
CA TYR A 306 7.22 12.95 11.29
C TYR A 306 7.95 13.82 10.27
N VAL A 307 9.12 14.36 10.63
CA VAL A 307 9.80 15.36 9.81
C VAL A 307 11.15 14.89 9.29
N SER A 308 11.39 15.06 7.98
CA SER A 308 12.73 15.09 7.38
C SER A 308 13.17 16.55 7.35
N VAL A 309 14.21 16.88 8.11
CA VAL A 309 14.69 18.26 8.28
C VAL A 309 15.85 18.53 7.33
N VAL A 310 15.74 19.62 6.55
CA VAL A 310 16.83 20.19 5.75
C VAL A 310 17.23 21.53 6.35
N LEU A 311 18.30 21.54 7.14
CA LEU A 311 18.82 22.72 7.83
C LEU A 311 19.68 23.53 6.87
N THR A 312 19.42 24.84 6.76
CA THR A 312 20.08 25.74 5.82
C THR A 312 20.98 26.80 6.49
N ASP A 313 21.18 26.73 7.81
CA ASP A 313 22.05 27.64 8.53
C ASP A 313 23.48 27.58 8.03
N GLU A 314 24.10 28.73 7.70
CA GLU A 314 25.48 28.85 7.24
C GLU A 314 26.48 28.75 8.40
N LYS A 315 26.05 29.10 9.61
CA LYS A 315 26.89 29.01 10.79
C LYS A 315 26.90 27.59 11.35
N GLU A 316 28.08 27.13 11.74
CA GLU A 316 28.22 25.87 12.43
C GLU A 316 27.56 25.94 13.81
N MET A 317 26.55 25.09 14.02
CA MET A 317 25.88 24.93 15.31
C MET A 317 26.11 23.49 15.79
N TYR A 318 26.69 23.33 16.96
CA TYR A 318 26.97 22.02 17.51
C TYR A 318 25.74 21.39 18.20
N ASP A 319 24.76 22.23 18.60
CA ASP A 319 23.55 21.88 19.34
C ASP A 319 22.27 21.84 18.48
N PHE A 320 22.41 21.84 17.14
CA PHE A 320 21.24 21.93 16.24
C PHE A 320 20.28 20.75 16.42
N ARG A 321 20.80 19.55 16.73
CA ARG A 321 19.96 18.37 16.93
C ARG A 321 19.07 18.53 18.15
N GLU A 322 19.63 18.93 19.29
CA GLU A 322 18.89 19.15 20.54
C GLU A 322 17.80 20.21 20.36
N ARG A 323 18.15 21.31 19.68
CA ARG A 323 17.17 22.37 19.36
C ARG A 323 16.04 21.89 18.45
N LEU A 324 16.33 21.05 17.45
CA LEU A 324 15.30 20.47 16.58
C LEU A 324 14.40 19.49 17.35
N GLU A 325 14.96 18.71 18.27
CA GLU A 325 14.23 17.79 19.15
C GLU A 325 13.29 18.54 20.14
N GLU A 326 13.57 19.81 20.44
CA GLU A 326 12.65 20.69 21.18
C GLU A 326 11.48 21.19 20.30
N LEU A 327 11.65 21.26 18.98
CA LEU A 327 10.65 21.75 18.05
C LEU A 327 9.72 20.64 17.53
N PHE A 328 10.28 19.47 17.23
CA PHE A 328 9.58 18.36 16.57
C PHE A 328 9.63 17.08 17.41
N ALA A 329 8.51 16.41 17.52
CA ALA A 329 8.41 15.16 18.29
C ALA A 329 9.09 13.96 17.61
N HIS A 330 9.03 13.91 16.26
CA HIS A 330 9.49 12.76 15.48
C HIS A 330 10.38 13.22 14.33
N ILE A 331 11.71 13.18 14.53
CA ILE A 331 12.68 13.55 13.49
C ILE A 331 13.16 12.28 12.80
N LEU A 332 12.86 12.14 11.52
CA LEU A 332 13.24 10.99 10.70
C LEU A 332 14.70 11.06 10.28
N GLU A 333 15.11 12.21 9.78
CA GLU A 333 16.47 12.51 9.35
C GLU A 333 16.76 14.00 9.46
N ILE A 334 18.05 14.34 9.55
CA ILE A 334 18.51 15.73 9.48
C ILE A 334 19.60 15.79 8.41
N ARG A 335 19.40 16.66 7.45
CA ARG A 335 20.38 16.99 6.41
C ARG A 335 20.77 18.46 6.55
N VAL A 336 22.05 18.77 6.40
CA VAL A 336 22.54 20.14 6.35
C VAL A 336 22.82 20.49 4.89
N ASP A 337 22.16 21.51 4.37
CA ASP A 337 22.30 22.02 3.00
C ASP A 337 22.64 23.50 3.05
N ASN A 338 23.95 23.81 3.22
CA ASN A 338 24.52 25.16 3.19
C ASN A 338 25.64 25.25 2.16
N GLU A 339 26.16 26.45 1.89
CA GLU A 339 27.21 26.66 0.90
C GLU A 339 28.48 25.80 1.15
N ARG A 340 28.80 25.58 2.42
CA ARG A 340 29.97 24.79 2.84
C ARG A 340 29.78 23.31 2.51
N THR A 341 28.61 22.75 2.79
CA THR A 341 28.32 21.33 2.46
C THR A 341 28.26 21.12 0.96
N ARG A 342 27.75 22.08 0.20
CA ARG A 342 27.71 22.03 -1.27
C ARG A 342 29.13 22.08 -1.87
N LYS A 343 29.98 23.01 -1.41
CA LYS A 343 31.39 23.11 -1.84
C LYS A 343 32.16 21.82 -1.55
N ARG A 344 31.94 21.23 -0.38
CA ARG A 344 32.59 19.96 -0.02
C ARG A 344 32.17 18.81 -0.95
N LEU A 345 30.90 18.73 -1.33
CA LEU A 345 30.40 17.73 -2.28
C LEU A 345 30.91 17.97 -3.71
N GLU A 346 31.20 19.23 -4.11
CA GLU A 346 31.79 19.57 -5.38
C GLU A 346 33.32 19.28 -5.41
N GLU A 347 33.99 19.34 -4.25
CA GLU A 347 35.43 19.10 -4.09
C GLU A 347 35.80 17.62 -3.90
N GLU A 348 34.85 16.78 -3.45
CA GLU A 348 35.00 15.32 -3.36
C GLU A 348 34.64 14.74 -4.75
N PRO A 349 35.62 14.36 -5.62
CA PRO A 349 35.27 13.63 -6.83
C PRO A 349 34.64 12.30 -6.47
N GLU A 350 33.68 11.84 -7.27
CA GLU A 350 33.00 10.56 -7.15
C GLU A 350 34.00 9.37 -7.06
N GLU A 351 34.60 9.14 -5.92
CA GLU A 351 35.24 7.89 -5.56
C GLU A 351 34.20 6.95 -4.93
N ASN A 352 33.17 6.65 -5.67
CA ASN A 352 32.35 5.47 -5.40
C ASN A 352 31.95 4.82 -6.72
N GLY A 353 32.95 4.31 -7.42
CA GLY A 353 32.72 3.16 -8.30
C GLY A 353 32.02 2.10 -7.46
N ALA A 354 30.86 1.64 -7.93
CA ALA A 354 30.07 0.60 -7.30
C ALA A 354 30.99 -0.52 -6.82
N VAL A 355 31.20 -0.61 -5.50
CA VAL A 355 31.91 -1.73 -4.89
C VAL A 355 31.07 -2.96 -5.22
N THR A 356 31.59 -3.79 -6.13
CA THR A 356 30.91 -5.04 -6.45
C THR A 356 30.83 -5.89 -5.17
N PRO A 357 29.78 -6.73 -5.00
CA PRO A 357 29.64 -7.59 -3.82
C PRO A 357 30.87 -8.46 -3.53
N PHE A 358 31.77 -8.65 -4.51
CA PHE A 358 33.01 -9.41 -4.37
C PHE A 358 34.14 -8.61 -3.68
N GLN A 359 34.13 -7.29 -3.73
CA GLN A 359 35.15 -6.44 -3.10
C GLN A 359 34.86 -6.17 -1.62
N ALA A 360 33.60 -6.29 -1.19
CA ALA A 360 33.22 -6.14 0.22
C ALA A 360 33.59 -7.35 1.10
N PHE A 361 34.00 -8.48 0.51
CA PHE A 361 34.41 -9.69 1.23
C PHE A 361 35.94 -9.84 1.34
N ALA A 362 36.74 -8.93 0.81
CA ALA A 362 38.20 -9.02 0.76
C ALA A 362 38.93 -7.99 1.63
N SER A 363 38.22 -7.28 2.53
CA SER A 363 38.81 -6.35 3.50
C SER A 363 38.50 -6.78 4.93
#